data_cb9a73f29d72e06f2aac91d658c7e289
#
_entry.id   cb9a73f29d72e06f2aac91d658c7e289
#
_cell.length_a   1.000
_cell.length_b   1.000
_cell.length_c   1.000
_cell.angle_alpha   90.00
_cell.angle_beta   90.00
_cell.angle_gamma   90.00
#
_symmetry.space_group_name_H-M   'P 1'
#
loop_
_entity.id
_entity.type
_entity.pdbx_description
1 polymer ?
#
loop_
_entity_poly.entity_id
_entity_poly.type
_entity_poly.pdbx_seq_one_letter_code
_entity_poly.pdbx_strand_id
1 'polypeptide(L)'
;MGLKDRTISGAKWNTIATANNAVVQMLKLFVLARLLTKADFGLVAIATMVIGFTDIFANMGFSVGIIHKKEITREEYSSVFWVNLIVSTLLFGIICLITPLLSIYYNQPQLSTIIPLLGLQLIITAFGKIFQTLRTKELDFKFISIVNMTGVYAGAIFTVVTALVGWGVYSLVFGMLLQTAVIYGIYAIAGLRNNGILFHCNLREIGGMIKIGGYQVGSQVLDYCSAKVDIFLIGRFFGMEVLGIYNLGKDLVMKIMVINPIITSVATPAFAKIQENVPLMRSIYSKIMNFLSTLNFPIFAIFFIFADTVTFFLYGEKMMEVAFFVRLFSVWGLFHSVGNPAGILMVSLGRTDVSFRWTAIRVVCVAITTMIACHTTIETLTYAQVVLEVAFFFAYWRMMIYKLVQLPLGDYLQSVAFPFFAIVIAAIPCGVFMLFTRNYYAQIGNIAIYAIVYVAMFMVFRRDFIKETWTMLCKNKN
;
A
#
# COMPACT_ATOMS: atom_id res chain seq x y z
N MET A 1 -30.92 7.65 -9.07
CA MET A 1 -30.13 7.39 -7.87
C MET A 1 -29.52 8.70 -7.40
N GLY A 2 -29.77 9.09 -6.15
CA GLY A 2 -29.21 10.30 -5.56
C GLY A 2 -27.68 10.19 -5.37
N LEU A 3 -27.00 11.32 -5.14
CA LEU A 3 -25.55 11.36 -4.91
C LEU A 3 -25.14 10.43 -3.73
N LYS A 4 -25.97 10.42 -2.67
CA LYS A 4 -25.77 9.56 -1.48
C LYS A 4 -25.78 8.07 -1.85
N ASP A 5 -26.72 7.64 -2.68
CA ASP A 5 -26.86 6.23 -3.07
C ASP A 5 -25.68 5.78 -3.96
N ARG A 6 -25.22 6.64 -4.87
CA ARG A 6 -24.04 6.40 -5.71
C ARG A 6 -22.78 6.27 -4.87
N THR A 7 -22.60 7.13 -3.86
CA THR A 7 -21.43 7.08 -2.97
C THR A 7 -21.43 5.81 -2.13
N ILE A 8 -22.57 5.42 -1.54
CA ILE A 8 -22.69 4.20 -0.72
C ILE A 8 -22.46 2.94 -1.59
N SER A 9 -23.11 2.89 -2.76
CA SER A 9 -22.89 1.78 -3.71
C SER A 9 -21.44 1.71 -4.16
N GLY A 10 -20.82 2.86 -4.45
CA GLY A 10 -19.42 2.96 -4.82
C GLY A 10 -18.47 2.44 -3.74
N ALA A 11 -18.70 2.82 -2.49
CA ALA A 11 -17.89 2.31 -1.37
C ALA A 11 -18.00 0.79 -1.21
N LYS A 12 -19.19 0.22 -1.36
CA LYS A 12 -19.41 -1.24 -1.34
C LYS A 12 -18.62 -1.96 -2.44
N TRP A 13 -18.75 -1.49 -3.68
CA TRP A 13 -18.05 -2.09 -4.82
C TRP A 13 -16.54 -2.00 -4.68
N ASN A 14 -16.02 -0.84 -4.23
CA ASN A 14 -14.59 -0.67 -3.99
C ASN A 14 -14.07 -1.59 -2.88
N THR A 15 -14.82 -1.75 -1.78
CA THR A 15 -14.46 -2.68 -0.69
C THR A 15 -14.44 -4.13 -1.17
N ILE A 16 -15.46 -4.56 -1.93
CA ILE A 16 -15.50 -5.91 -2.51
C ILE A 16 -14.33 -6.14 -3.44
N ALA A 17 -14.06 -5.19 -4.35
CA ALA A 17 -12.95 -5.30 -5.29
C ALA A 17 -11.59 -5.35 -4.58
N THR A 18 -11.40 -4.52 -3.56
CA THR A 18 -10.16 -4.49 -2.78
C THR A 18 -9.92 -5.81 -2.04
N ALA A 19 -10.95 -6.34 -1.35
CA ALA A 19 -10.87 -7.62 -0.67
C ALA A 19 -10.61 -8.78 -1.65
N ASN A 20 -11.35 -8.82 -2.75
CA ASN A 20 -11.17 -9.82 -3.80
C ASN A 20 -9.74 -9.75 -4.41
N ASN A 21 -9.26 -8.56 -4.74
CA ASN A 21 -7.92 -8.38 -5.28
C ASN A 21 -6.85 -8.86 -4.28
N ALA A 22 -7.02 -8.59 -2.99
CA ALA A 22 -6.10 -9.06 -1.96
C ALA A 22 -6.05 -10.59 -1.91
N VAL A 23 -7.21 -11.25 -1.95
CA VAL A 23 -7.30 -12.73 -1.97
C VAL A 23 -6.63 -13.31 -3.22
N VAL A 24 -6.94 -12.78 -4.41
CA VAL A 24 -6.34 -13.26 -5.67
C VAL A 24 -4.83 -13.08 -5.68
N GLN A 25 -4.33 -11.93 -5.21
CA GLN A 25 -2.90 -11.68 -5.12
C GLN A 25 -2.20 -12.60 -4.09
N MET A 26 -2.86 -12.94 -2.98
CA MET A 26 -2.34 -13.92 -2.03
C MET A 26 -2.29 -15.32 -2.62
N LEU A 27 -3.35 -15.76 -3.31
CA LEU A 27 -3.39 -17.06 -3.99
C LEU A 27 -2.32 -17.15 -5.09
N LYS A 28 -2.18 -16.10 -5.90
CA LYS A 28 -1.11 -15.99 -6.91
C LYS A 28 0.26 -16.17 -6.25
N LEU A 29 0.52 -15.42 -5.19
CA LEU A 29 1.80 -15.45 -4.48
C LEU A 29 2.09 -16.83 -3.86
N PHE A 30 1.07 -17.47 -3.30
CA PHE A 30 1.15 -18.84 -2.78
C PHE A 30 1.63 -19.85 -3.83
N VAL A 31 1.13 -19.77 -5.05
CA VAL A 31 1.57 -20.64 -6.15
C VAL A 31 2.97 -20.28 -6.62
N LEU A 32 3.22 -18.99 -6.82
CA LEU A 32 4.49 -18.51 -7.40
C LEU A 32 5.68 -18.72 -6.46
N ALA A 33 5.50 -18.61 -5.15
CA ALA A 33 6.56 -18.84 -4.18
C ALA A 33 7.08 -20.30 -4.18
N ARG A 34 6.30 -21.25 -4.71
CA ARG A 34 6.71 -22.64 -4.87
C ARG A 34 7.40 -22.92 -6.21
N LEU A 35 7.13 -22.08 -7.21
CA LEU A 35 7.62 -22.27 -8.59
C LEU A 35 8.85 -21.42 -8.90
N LEU A 36 8.93 -20.22 -8.32
CA LEU A 36 9.97 -19.24 -8.61
C LEU A 36 11.09 -19.25 -7.57
N THR A 37 12.24 -18.72 -7.95
CA THR A 37 13.39 -18.56 -7.07
C THR A 37 13.29 -17.27 -6.24
N LYS A 38 14.06 -17.21 -5.15
CA LYS A 38 14.19 -15.99 -4.32
C LYS A 38 14.68 -14.80 -5.15
N ALA A 39 15.65 -15.04 -6.04
CA ALA A 39 16.21 -14.02 -6.92
C ALA A 39 15.18 -13.44 -7.90
N ASP A 40 14.24 -14.26 -8.41
CA ASP A 40 13.17 -13.78 -9.30
C ASP A 40 12.32 -12.69 -8.65
N PHE A 41 11.98 -12.87 -7.37
CA PHE A 41 11.26 -11.86 -6.59
C PHE A 41 12.10 -10.61 -6.35
N GLY A 42 13.41 -10.75 -6.14
CA GLY A 42 14.34 -9.62 -5.99
C GLY A 42 14.46 -8.80 -7.27
N LEU A 43 14.60 -9.45 -8.43
CA LEU A 43 14.66 -8.79 -9.74
C LEU A 43 13.39 -7.99 -10.03
N VAL A 44 12.22 -8.59 -9.76
CA VAL A 44 10.92 -7.89 -9.94
C VAL A 44 10.77 -6.76 -8.93
N ALA A 45 11.27 -6.88 -7.70
CA ALA A 45 11.24 -5.81 -6.71
C ALA A 45 12.01 -4.57 -7.19
N ILE A 46 13.23 -4.73 -7.75
CA ILE A 46 14.00 -3.63 -8.35
C ILE A 46 13.25 -3.04 -9.55
N ALA A 47 12.80 -3.88 -10.47
CA ALA A 47 12.12 -3.40 -11.67
C ALA A 47 10.84 -2.62 -11.32
N THR A 48 10.01 -3.14 -10.42
CA THR A 48 8.79 -2.45 -9.98
C THR A 48 9.08 -1.18 -9.19
N MET A 49 10.19 -1.13 -8.45
CA MET A 49 10.66 0.09 -7.79
C MET A 49 11.00 1.17 -8.83
N VAL A 50 11.73 0.85 -9.89
CA VAL A 50 12.08 1.81 -10.96
C VAL A 50 10.83 2.31 -11.69
N ILE A 51 9.94 1.39 -12.07
CA ILE A 51 8.69 1.73 -12.77
C ILE A 51 7.77 2.57 -11.89
N GLY A 52 7.59 2.20 -10.62
CA GLY A 52 6.75 2.95 -9.69
C GLY A 52 7.26 4.37 -9.41
N PHE A 53 8.59 4.56 -9.35
CA PHE A 53 9.18 5.90 -9.27
C PHE A 53 8.85 6.73 -10.50
N THR A 54 8.98 6.14 -11.68
CA THR A 54 8.72 6.82 -12.95
C THR A 54 7.23 7.13 -13.14
N ASP A 55 6.35 6.24 -12.68
CA ASP A 55 4.89 6.41 -12.76
C ASP A 55 4.39 7.67 -12.02
N ILE A 56 5.08 8.09 -10.95
CA ILE A 56 4.78 9.33 -10.23
C ILE A 56 4.87 10.55 -11.18
N PHE A 57 5.90 10.57 -12.02
CA PHE A 57 6.09 11.64 -13.00
C PHE A 57 5.15 11.50 -14.20
N ALA A 58 4.88 10.28 -14.65
CA ALA A 58 3.94 10.05 -15.74
C ALA A 58 2.52 10.56 -15.42
N ASN A 59 2.07 10.33 -14.18
CA ASN A 59 0.74 10.77 -13.76
C ASN A 59 0.63 12.30 -13.53
N MET A 60 1.74 13.03 -13.33
CA MET A 60 1.84 14.50 -13.15
C MET A 60 0.71 15.13 -12.30
N GLY A 61 0.01 14.34 -11.47
CA GLY A 61 -1.14 14.81 -10.69
C GLY A 61 -2.37 15.25 -11.51
N PHE A 62 -2.41 14.98 -12.81
CA PHE A 62 -3.55 15.34 -13.67
C PHE A 62 -4.88 14.81 -13.16
N SER A 63 -4.90 13.58 -12.61
CA SER A 63 -6.11 12.98 -12.04
C SER A 63 -6.73 13.86 -10.96
N VAL A 64 -5.92 14.50 -10.11
CA VAL A 64 -6.40 15.41 -9.07
C VAL A 64 -6.94 16.70 -9.69
N GLY A 65 -6.22 17.28 -10.64
CA GLY A 65 -6.67 18.48 -11.34
C GLY A 65 -8.02 18.30 -12.03
N ILE A 66 -8.25 17.15 -12.69
CA ILE A 66 -9.50 16.80 -13.35
C ILE A 66 -10.64 16.62 -12.36
N ILE A 67 -10.40 15.98 -11.22
CA ILE A 67 -11.42 15.73 -10.19
C ILE A 67 -11.85 17.04 -9.52
N HIS A 68 -10.90 17.95 -9.26
CA HIS A 68 -11.18 19.24 -8.63
C HIS A 68 -11.93 20.21 -9.54
N LYS A 69 -11.77 20.13 -10.85
CA LYS A 69 -12.49 20.99 -11.78
C LYS A 69 -13.96 20.60 -11.86
N LYS A 70 -14.91 21.54 -11.74
CA LYS A 70 -16.36 21.24 -11.78
C LYS A 70 -16.76 20.61 -13.12
N GLU A 71 -16.39 21.25 -14.21
CA GLU A 71 -16.64 20.80 -15.56
C GLU A 71 -15.32 20.71 -16.31
N ILE A 72 -15.19 19.71 -17.17
CA ILE A 72 -14.02 19.50 -18.02
C ILE A 72 -14.50 19.39 -19.48
N THR A 73 -13.92 20.20 -20.36
CA THR A 73 -14.24 20.15 -21.79
C THR A 73 -13.50 19.01 -22.49
N ARG A 74 -13.99 18.67 -23.70
CA ARG A 74 -13.38 17.61 -24.49
C ARG A 74 -11.97 17.98 -24.95
N GLU A 75 -11.72 19.26 -25.22
CA GLU A 75 -10.40 19.79 -25.57
C GLU A 75 -9.42 19.62 -24.39
N GLU A 76 -9.85 19.95 -23.19
CA GLU A 76 -9.00 19.87 -21.98
C GLU A 76 -8.57 18.45 -21.67
N TYR A 77 -9.51 17.50 -21.61
CA TYR A 77 -9.10 16.13 -21.31
C TYR A 77 -8.35 15.48 -22.48
N SER A 78 -8.57 15.91 -23.74
CA SER A 78 -7.77 15.49 -24.87
C SER A 78 -6.34 16.02 -24.77
N SER A 79 -6.17 17.30 -24.37
CA SER A 79 -4.85 17.88 -24.09
C SER A 79 -4.11 17.12 -22.99
N VAL A 80 -4.79 16.74 -21.89
CA VAL A 80 -4.21 15.89 -20.83
C VAL A 80 -3.81 14.53 -21.36
N PHE A 81 -4.64 13.89 -22.20
CA PHE A 81 -4.34 12.60 -22.79
C PHE A 81 -3.05 12.63 -23.61
N TRP A 82 -2.92 13.59 -24.52
CA TRP A 82 -1.74 13.70 -25.39
C TRP A 82 -0.48 14.03 -24.60
N VAL A 83 -0.56 14.97 -23.66
CA VAL A 83 0.57 15.30 -22.79
C VAL A 83 1.00 14.09 -21.95
N ASN A 84 0.05 13.36 -21.36
CA ASN A 84 0.37 12.15 -20.59
C ASN A 84 1.02 11.09 -21.47
N LEU A 85 0.52 10.86 -22.68
CA LEU A 85 1.11 9.89 -23.62
C LEU A 85 2.53 10.29 -24.03
N ILE A 86 2.77 11.56 -24.37
CA ILE A 86 4.10 12.08 -24.71
C ILE A 86 5.06 11.91 -23.53
N VAL A 87 4.66 12.36 -22.33
CA VAL A 87 5.49 12.26 -21.12
C VAL A 87 5.79 10.80 -20.79
N SER A 88 4.81 9.91 -20.84
CA SER A 88 5.00 8.48 -20.59
C SER A 88 5.95 7.83 -21.59
N THR A 89 5.89 8.24 -22.86
CA THR A 89 6.79 7.74 -23.92
C THR A 89 8.22 8.27 -23.70
N LEU A 90 8.38 9.54 -23.33
CA LEU A 90 9.70 10.12 -23.01
C LEU A 90 10.30 9.42 -21.77
N LEU A 91 9.51 9.22 -20.72
CA LEU A 91 9.95 8.53 -19.51
C LEU A 91 10.32 7.07 -19.81
N PHE A 92 9.59 6.38 -20.66
CA PHE A 92 9.96 5.06 -21.13
C PHE A 92 11.31 5.07 -21.85
N GLY A 93 11.55 6.05 -22.73
CA GLY A 93 12.86 6.24 -23.38
C GLY A 93 13.99 6.46 -22.37
N ILE A 94 13.75 7.30 -21.35
CA ILE A 94 14.70 7.53 -20.25
C ILE A 94 15.00 6.24 -19.49
N ILE A 95 13.97 5.45 -19.17
CA ILE A 95 14.15 4.13 -18.51
C ILE A 95 15.05 3.24 -19.37
N CYS A 96 14.79 3.13 -20.68
CA CYS A 96 15.61 2.31 -21.58
C CYS A 96 17.08 2.76 -21.58
N LEU A 97 17.33 4.06 -21.52
CA LEU A 97 18.69 4.63 -21.46
C LEU A 97 19.39 4.37 -20.12
N ILE A 98 18.66 4.42 -19.00
CA ILE A 98 19.22 4.22 -17.65
C ILE A 98 19.37 2.72 -17.32
N THR A 99 18.59 1.83 -17.94
CA THR A 99 18.55 0.40 -17.66
C THR A 99 19.94 -0.28 -17.72
N PRO A 100 20.84 -0.03 -18.71
CA PRO A 100 22.19 -0.62 -18.72
C PRO A 100 23.01 -0.22 -17.48
N LEU A 101 22.89 1.02 -17.02
CA LEU A 101 23.57 1.49 -15.80
C LEU A 101 23.05 0.76 -14.56
N LEU A 102 21.74 0.54 -14.46
CA LEU A 102 21.15 -0.22 -13.36
C LEU A 102 21.57 -1.68 -13.40
N SER A 103 21.62 -2.28 -14.59
CA SER A 103 22.10 -3.67 -14.77
C SER A 103 23.54 -3.84 -14.27
N ILE A 104 24.43 -2.90 -14.58
CA ILE A 104 25.82 -2.87 -14.10
C ILE A 104 25.86 -2.59 -12.59
N TYR A 105 25.08 -1.62 -12.11
CA TYR A 105 25.04 -1.26 -10.68
C TYR A 105 24.67 -2.43 -9.78
N TYR A 106 23.68 -3.24 -10.19
CA TYR A 106 23.22 -4.41 -9.43
C TYR A 106 23.96 -5.70 -9.80
N ASN A 107 24.87 -5.71 -10.78
CA ASN A 107 25.50 -6.90 -11.34
C ASN A 107 24.47 -7.96 -11.80
N GLN A 108 23.39 -7.54 -12.44
CA GLN A 108 22.28 -8.40 -12.87
C GLN A 108 21.91 -8.11 -14.33
N PRO A 109 22.45 -8.89 -15.30
CA PRO A 109 22.18 -8.69 -16.73
C PRO A 109 20.69 -8.80 -17.09
N GLN A 110 19.92 -9.60 -16.35
CA GLN A 110 18.48 -9.79 -16.60
C GLN A 110 17.67 -8.50 -16.43
N LEU A 111 18.14 -7.55 -15.60
CA LEU A 111 17.47 -6.25 -15.41
C LEU A 111 17.45 -5.45 -16.72
N SER A 112 18.44 -5.64 -17.60
CA SER A 112 18.48 -4.96 -18.91
C SER A 112 17.28 -5.29 -19.81
N THR A 113 16.65 -6.44 -19.60
CA THR A 113 15.44 -6.87 -20.33
C THR A 113 14.18 -6.64 -19.52
N ILE A 114 14.20 -6.94 -18.20
CA ILE A 114 13.03 -6.88 -17.32
C ILE A 114 12.53 -5.45 -17.15
N ILE A 115 13.44 -4.48 -16.92
CA ILE A 115 13.05 -3.08 -16.67
C ILE A 115 12.38 -2.44 -17.90
N PRO A 116 12.92 -2.54 -19.13
CA PRO A 116 12.25 -2.03 -20.32
C PRO A 116 10.91 -2.71 -20.60
N LEU A 117 10.82 -4.04 -20.44
CA LEU A 117 9.56 -4.75 -20.61
C LEU A 117 8.49 -4.22 -19.65
N LEU A 118 8.79 -4.11 -18.35
CA LEU A 118 7.85 -3.53 -17.40
C LEU A 118 7.61 -2.04 -17.67
N GLY A 119 8.58 -1.31 -18.21
CA GLY A 119 8.45 0.10 -18.63
C GLY A 119 7.32 0.34 -19.64
N LEU A 120 6.98 -0.65 -20.47
CA LEU A 120 5.84 -0.58 -21.37
C LEU A 120 4.51 -0.31 -20.63
N GLN A 121 4.44 -0.65 -19.34
CA GLN A 121 3.26 -0.33 -18.51
C GLN A 121 2.95 1.18 -18.49
N LEU A 122 3.96 2.05 -18.55
CA LEU A 122 3.77 3.51 -18.57
C LEU A 122 2.97 3.93 -19.80
N ILE A 123 3.35 3.41 -20.96
CA ILE A 123 2.66 3.73 -22.23
C ILE A 123 1.24 3.13 -22.23
N ILE A 124 1.11 1.86 -21.83
CA ILE A 124 -0.20 1.17 -21.77
C ILE A 124 -1.15 1.91 -20.82
N THR A 125 -0.64 2.34 -19.66
CA THR A 125 -1.41 3.10 -18.67
C THR A 125 -1.87 4.44 -19.24
N ALA A 126 -1.01 5.16 -19.98
CA ALA A 126 -1.33 6.46 -20.54
C ALA A 126 -2.55 6.43 -21.47
N PHE A 127 -2.75 5.35 -22.24
CA PHE A 127 -3.92 5.19 -23.12
C PHE A 127 -5.26 5.14 -22.39
N GLY A 128 -5.29 4.60 -21.16
CA GLY A 128 -6.55 4.38 -20.43
C GLY A 128 -6.74 5.30 -19.22
N LYS A 129 -5.68 5.93 -18.71
CA LYS A 129 -5.68 6.64 -17.43
C LYS A 129 -6.67 7.79 -17.36
N ILE A 130 -6.78 8.57 -18.43
CA ILE A 130 -7.71 9.70 -18.50
C ILE A 130 -9.16 9.22 -18.36
N PHE A 131 -9.51 8.13 -19.03
CA PHE A 131 -10.85 7.57 -18.98
C PHE A 131 -11.19 6.96 -17.63
N GLN A 132 -10.20 6.32 -16.95
CA GLN A 132 -10.35 5.91 -15.55
C GLN A 132 -10.67 7.10 -14.66
N THR A 133 -9.96 8.23 -14.85
CA THR A 133 -10.15 9.45 -14.06
C THR A 133 -11.54 10.06 -14.30
N LEU A 134 -12.03 10.09 -15.55
CA LEU A 134 -13.38 10.55 -15.88
C LEU A 134 -14.44 9.68 -15.21
N ARG A 135 -14.31 8.35 -15.21
CA ARG A 135 -15.21 7.44 -14.50
C ARG A 135 -15.18 7.65 -13.00
N THR A 136 -14.00 7.94 -12.43
CA THR A 136 -13.86 8.27 -11.00
C THR A 136 -14.62 9.56 -10.68
N LYS A 137 -14.53 10.58 -11.53
CA LYS A 137 -15.26 11.84 -11.39
C LYS A 137 -16.77 11.64 -11.48
N GLU A 138 -17.25 10.73 -12.32
CA GLU A 138 -18.65 10.34 -12.46
C GLU A 138 -19.14 9.44 -11.32
N LEU A 139 -18.25 9.03 -10.38
CA LEU A 139 -18.54 8.10 -9.28
C LEU A 139 -18.99 6.70 -9.76
N ASP A 140 -18.57 6.28 -10.95
CA ASP A 140 -18.87 4.95 -11.50
C ASP A 140 -17.93 3.87 -10.95
N PHE A 141 -17.92 3.74 -9.63
CA PHE A 141 -17.04 2.78 -8.93
C PHE A 141 -17.38 1.31 -9.24
N LYS A 142 -18.62 1.03 -9.66
CA LYS A 142 -18.98 -0.32 -10.08
C LYS A 142 -18.18 -0.74 -11.31
N PHE A 143 -18.16 0.08 -12.35
CA PHE A 143 -17.39 -0.18 -13.57
C PHE A 143 -15.89 -0.27 -13.25
N ILE A 144 -15.37 0.68 -12.45
CA ILE A 144 -13.97 0.70 -12.02
C ILE A 144 -13.60 -0.62 -11.31
N SER A 145 -14.45 -1.08 -10.39
CA SER A 145 -14.22 -2.32 -9.64
C SER A 145 -14.20 -3.55 -10.54
N ILE A 146 -15.16 -3.67 -11.46
CA ILE A 146 -15.24 -4.79 -12.39
C ILE A 146 -14.01 -4.83 -13.30
N VAL A 147 -13.62 -3.70 -13.89
CA VAL A 147 -12.44 -3.61 -14.77
C VAL A 147 -11.16 -4.01 -14.01
N ASN A 148 -10.97 -3.48 -12.81
CA ASN A 148 -9.80 -3.82 -11.99
C ASN A 148 -9.77 -5.32 -11.63
N MET A 149 -10.90 -5.89 -11.22
CA MET A 149 -11.00 -7.33 -10.92
C MET A 149 -10.68 -8.16 -12.17
N THR A 150 -11.26 -7.83 -13.33
CA THR A 150 -10.99 -8.54 -14.58
C THR A 150 -9.50 -8.55 -14.94
N GLY A 151 -8.82 -7.40 -14.83
CA GLY A 151 -7.38 -7.33 -15.08
C GLY A 151 -6.57 -8.13 -14.08
N VAL A 152 -6.93 -8.08 -12.78
CA VAL A 152 -6.23 -8.85 -11.74
C VAL A 152 -6.38 -10.36 -11.99
N TYR A 153 -7.57 -10.84 -12.34
CA TYR A 153 -7.77 -12.25 -12.69
C TYR A 153 -7.00 -12.65 -13.94
N ALA A 154 -7.09 -11.86 -15.00
CA ALA A 154 -6.37 -12.15 -16.25
C ALA A 154 -4.85 -12.23 -16.01
N GLY A 155 -4.28 -11.23 -15.31
CA GLY A 155 -2.87 -11.22 -14.98
C GLY A 155 -2.46 -12.37 -14.04
N ALA A 156 -3.29 -12.69 -13.03
CA ALA A 156 -2.98 -13.76 -12.08
C ALA A 156 -2.99 -15.14 -12.76
N ILE A 157 -4.02 -15.44 -13.55
CA ILE A 157 -4.14 -16.71 -14.28
C ILE A 157 -2.95 -16.86 -15.25
N PHE A 158 -2.66 -15.82 -16.03
CA PHE A 158 -1.56 -15.84 -16.98
C PHE A 158 -0.22 -16.06 -16.29
N THR A 159 0.03 -15.33 -15.18
CA THR A 159 1.27 -15.49 -14.40
C THR A 159 1.45 -16.92 -13.90
N VAL A 160 0.38 -17.53 -13.35
CA VAL A 160 0.44 -18.90 -12.82
C VAL A 160 0.68 -19.90 -13.95
N VAL A 161 -0.05 -19.79 -15.05
CA VAL A 161 0.10 -20.70 -16.21
C VAL A 161 1.52 -20.62 -16.77
N THR A 162 2.04 -19.43 -17.01
CA THR A 162 3.39 -19.26 -17.56
C THR A 162 4.49 -19.68 -16.59
N ALA A 163 4.28 -19.51 -15.26
CA ALA A 163 5.20 -20.01 -14.25
C ALA A 163 5.24 -21.55 -14.22
N LEU A 164 4.10 -22.24 -14.40
CA LEU A 164 4.03 -23.70 -14.52
C LEU A 164 4.73 -24.21 -15.78
N VAL A 165 4.73 -23.43 -16.85
CA VAL A 165 5.47 -23.74 -18.10
C VAL A 165 6.98 -23.48 -17.96
N GLY A 166 7.42 -22.85 -16.87
CA GLY A 166 8.86 -22.65 -16.59
C GLY A 166 9.43 -21.32 -17.12
N TRP A 167 8.62 -20.28 -17.32
CA TRP A 167 9.11 -18.97 -17.77
C TRP A 167 9.88 -18.19 -16.67
N GLY A 168 9.98 -18.72 -15.44
CA GLY A 168 10.72 -18.08 -14.34
C GLY A 168 10.24 -16.64 -14.08
N VAL A 169 11.17 -15.71 -13.92
CA VAL A 169 10.87 -14.29 -13.66
C VAL A 169 9.97 -13.65 -14.71
N TYR A 170 10.06 -14.08 -15.97
CA TYR A 170 9.25 -13.53 -17.05
C TYR A 170 7.74 -13.80 -16.87
N SER A 171 7.37 -14.84 -16.14
CA SER A 171 5.95 -15.06 -15.79
C SER A 171 5.37 -13.91 -14.99
N LEU A 172 6.13 -13.36 -14.03
CA LEU A 172 5.74 -12.18 -13.26
C LEU A 172 5.65 -10.93 -14.15
N VAL A 173 6.66 -10.73 -15.00
CA VAL A 173 6.77 -9.56 -15.89
C VAL A 173 5.60 -9.50 -16.87
N PHE A 174 5.39 -10.56 -17.64
CA PHE A 174 4.30 -10.61 -18.63
C PHE A 174 2.92 -10.65 -17.98
N GLY A 175 2.79 -11.28 -16.80
CA GLY A 175 1.54 -11.27 -16.04
C GLY A 175 1.16 -9.86 -15.57
N MET A 176 2.12 -9.05 -15.13
CA MET A 176 1.90 -7.65 -14.76
C MET A 176 1.57 -6.80 -16.00
N LEU A 177 2.25 -7.03 -17.12
CA LEU A 177 1.95 -6.37 -18.40
C LEU A 177 0.53 -6.68 -18.86
N LEU A 178 0.14 -7.94 -18.85
CA LEU A 178 -1.21 -8.35 -19.25
C LEU A 178 -2.28 -7.77 -18.34
N GLN A 179 -2.05 -7.78 -17.01
CA GLN A 179 -2.95 -7.15 -16.06
C GLN A 179 -3.17 -5.67 -16.42
N THR A 180 -2.09 -4.93 -16.63
CA THR A 180 -2.13 -3.51 -17.00
C THR A 180 -2.80 -3.30 -18.37
N ALA A 181 -2.48 -4.13 -19.36
CA ALA A 181 -3.05 -4.04 -20.69
C ALA A 181 -4.57 -4.30 -20.69
N VAL A 182 -5.05 -5.27 -19.91
CA VAL A 182 -6.48 -5.56 -19.78
C VAL A 182 -7.20 -4.39 -19.09
N ILE A 183 -6.67 -3.90 -17.96
CA ILE A 183 -7.29 -2.79 -17.22
C ILE A 183 -7.40 -1.54 -18.09
N TYR A 184 -6.26 -1.05 -18.58
CA TYR A 184 -6.23 0.21 -19.31
C TYR A 184 -6.70 0.09 -20.74
N GLY A 185 -6.63 -1.10 -21.33
CA GLY A 185 -7.25 -1.42 -22.61
C GLY A 185 -8.79 -1.31 -22.55
N ILE A 186 -9.42 -1.88 -21.50
CA ILE A 186 -10.87 -1.74 -21.32
C ILE A 186 -11.26 -0.27 -21.10
N TYR A 187 -10.50 0.49 -20.29
CA TYR A 187 -10.75 1.92 -20.12
C TYR A 187 -10.59 2.69 -21.42
N ALA A 188 -9.54 2.41 -22.20
CA ALA A 188 -9.30 3.06 -23.48
C ALA A 188 -10.43 2.76 -24.49
N ILE A 189 -10.81 1.49 -24.67
CA ILE A 189 -11.88 1.11 -25.60
C ILE A 189 -13.22 1.74 -25.19
N ALA A 190 -13.60 1.62 -23.92
CA ALA A 190 -14.84 2.21 -23.41
C ALA A 190 -14.83 3.74 -23.49
N GLY A 191 -13.71 4.37 -23.18
CA GLY A 191 -13.57 5.82 -23.20
C GLY A 191 -13.54 6.40 -24.61
N LEU A 192 -12.82 5.78 -25.54
CA LEU A 192 -12.79 6.21 -26.94
C LEU A 192 -14.17 6.09 -27.59
N ARG A 193 -14.92 5.02 -27.26
CA ARG A 193 -16.28 4.82 -27.79
C ARG A 193 -17.29 5.84 -27.23
N ASN A 194 -17.19 6.16 -25.94
CA ASN A 194 -18.21 6.98 -25.27
C ASN A 194 -17.87 8.48 -25.29
N ASN A 195 -16.60 8.84 -25.07
CA ASN A 195 -16.15 10.21 -24.90
C ASN A 195 -15.38 10.72 -26.14
N GLY A 196 -14.62 9.82 -26.79
CA GLY A 196 -13.71 10.15 -27.89
C GLY A 196 -12.52 11.00 -27.44
N ILE A 197 -11.52 11.15 -28.30
CA ILE A 197 -10.36 12.04 -28.12
C ILE A 197 -10.24 12.92 -29.36
N LEU A 198 -9.95 14.20 -29.14
CA LEU A 198 -9.61 15.15 -30.21
C LEU A 198 -8.09 15.19 -30.39
N PHE A 199 -7.64 15.46 -31.62
CA PHE A 199 -6.24 15.81 -31.88
C PHE A 199 -5.99 17.27 -31.47
N HIS A 200 -6.11 17.52 -30.16
CA HIS A 200 -5.94 18.83 -29.54
C HIS A 200 -4.98 18.71 -28.37
N CYS A 201 -3.91 19.54 -28.39
CA CYS A 201 -2.90 19.58 -27.34
C CYS A 201 -2.52 21.04 -27.06
N ASN A 202 -3.10 21.61 -26.01
CA ASN A 202 -2.85 22.99 -25.61
C ASN A 202 -2.44 23.05 -24.13
N LEU A 203 -1.16 23.28 -23.87
CA LEU A 203 -0.60 23.35 -22.52
C LEU A 203 -1.16 24.50 -21.66
N ARG A 204 -1.64 25.58 -22.30
CA ARG A 204 -2.21 26.72 -21.56
C ARG A 204 -3.53 26.37 -20.86
N GLU A 205 -4.36 25.53 -21.48
CA GLU A 205 -5.64 25.09 -20.92
C GLU A 205 -5.49 24.22 -19.70
N ILE A 206 -4.41 23.43 -19.63
CA ILE A 206 -4.13 22.50 -18.54
C ILE A 206 -3.09 23.03 -17.53
N GLY A 207 -2.60 24.27 -17.73
CA GLY A 207 -1.55 24.86 -16.87
C GLY A 207 -1.92 24.92 -15.39
N GLY A 208 -3.19 25.18 -15.07
CA GLY A 208 -3.70 25.13 -13.71
C GLY A 208 -3.65 23.73 -13.10
N MET A 209 -3.94 22.69 -13.90
CA MET A 209 -3.88 21.28 -13.46
C MET A 209 -2.44 20.85 -13.23
N ILE A 210 -1.50 21.26 -14.11
CA ILE A 210 -0.06 20.99 -13.98
C ILE A 210 0.50 21.62 -12.69
N LYS A 211 0.10 22.86 -12.36
CA LYS A 211 0.56 23.53 -11.13
C LYS A 211 0.11 22.78 -9.87
N ILE A 212 -1.15 22.39 -9.81
CA ILE A 212 -1.68 21.59 -8.67
C ILE A 212 -0.97 20.24 -8.60
N GLY A 213 -0.82 19.56 -9.75
CA GLY A 213 -0.17 18.27 -9.85
C GLY A 213 1.31 18.30 -9.45
N GLY A 214 2.05 19.35 -9.82
CA GLY A 214 3.48 19.48 -9.50
C GLY A 214 3.79 19.47 -8.01
N TYR A 215 3.00 20.15 -7.18
CA TYR A 215 3.15 20.10 -5.73
C TYR A 215 2.92 18.69 -5.19
N GLN A 216 1.93 17.96 -5.74
CA GLN A 216 1.62 16.60 -5.33
C GLN A 216 2.71 15.62 -5.74
N VAL A 217 3.29 15.77 -6.94
CA VAL A 217 4.43 14.96 -7.41
C VAL A 217 5.60 15.10 -6.45
N GLY A 218 5.96 16.33 -6.01
CA GLY A 218 7.03 16.54 -5.05
C GLY A 218 6.86 15.77 -3.75
N SER A 219 5.65 15.80 -3.18
CA SER A 219 5.33 15.01 -1.97
C SER A 219 5.39 13.51 -2.23
N GLN A 220 4.83 13.03 -3.35
CA GLN A 220 4.85 11.61 -3.70
C GLN A 220 6.25 11.08 -3.95
N VAL A 221 7.15 11.86 -4.54
CA VAL A 221 8.57 11.49 -4.71
C VAL A 221 9.23 11.27 -3.36
N LEU A 222 9.05 12.18 -2.40
CA LEU A 222 9.61 12.02 -1.05
C LEU A 222 9.04 10.78 -0.35
N ASP A 223 7.72 10.58 -0.39
CA ASP A 223 7.06 9.42 0.20
C ASP A 223 7.58 8.12 -0.43
N TYR A 224 7.73 8.10 -1.75
CA TYR A 224 8.23 6.94 -2.48
C TYR A 224 9.69 6.63 -2.16
N CYS A 225 10.56 7.64 -2.12
CA CYS A 225 11.94 7.48 -1.71
C CYS A 225 12.03 6.92 -0.28
N SER A 226 11.22 7.44 0.65
CA SER A 226 11.17 6.93 2.02
C SER A 226 10.76 5.45 2.08
N ALA A 227 9.82 5.03 1.23
CA ALA A 227 9.28 3.68 1.23
C ALA A 227 10.15 2.65 0.50
N LYS A 228 11.05 3.08 -0.41
CA LYS A 228 11.77 2.20 -1.33
C LYS A 228 13.29 2.30 -1.28
N VAL A 229 13.86 3.23 -0.50
CA VAL A 229 15.32 3.37 -0.37
C VAL A 229 15.99 2.10 0.15
N ASP A 230 15.32 1.33 0.99
CA ASP A 230 15.79 0.05 1.48
C ASP A 230 15.90 -0.98 0.35
N ILE A 231 14.89 -1.10 -0.52
CA ILE A 231 14.94 -1.99 -1.69
C ILE A 231 16.11 -1.63 -2.59
N PHE A 232 16.32 -0.32 -2.82
CA PHE A 232 17.43 0.17 -3.63
C PHE A 232 18.79 -0.25 -3.08
N LEU A 233 19.01 -0.08 -1.77
CA LEU A 233 20.29 -0.39 -1.14
C LEU A 233 20.49 -1.89 -0.91
N ILE A 234 19.48 -2.62 -0.45
CA ILE A 234 19.56 -4.06 -0.19
C ILE A 234 19.93 -4.82 -1.47
N GLY A 235 19.30 -4.48 -2.59
CA GLY A 235 19.61 -5.13 -3.87
C GLY A 235 21.08 -4.99 -4.26
N ARG A 236 21.75 -3.87 -3.91
CA ARG A 236 23.16 -3.63 -4.19
C ARG A 236 24.10 -4.34 -3.22
N PHE A 237 23.81 -4.27 -1.92
CA PHE A 237 24.73 -4.72 -0.87
C PHE A 237 24.55 -6.20 -0.51
N PHE A 238 23.33 -6.72 -0.58
CA PHE A 238 23.02 -8.11 -0.15
C PHE A 238 22.59 -9.02 -1.30
N GLY A 239 22.38 -8.47 -2.51
CA GLY A 239 22.01 -9.24 -3.70
C GLY A 239 20.52 -9.55 -3.82
N MET A 240 20.14 -10.17 -4.96
CA MET A 240 18.73 -10.34 -5.34
C MET A 240 18.00 -11.40 -4.53
N GLU A 241 18.68 -12.45 -4.06
CA GLU A 241 18.04 -13.49 -3.23
C GLU A 241 17.57 -12.93 -1.89
N VAL A 242 18.47 -12.19 -1.22
CA VAL A 242 18.16 -11.55 0.06
C VAL A 242 17.10 -10.47 -0.12
N LEU A 243 17.19 -9.68 -1.18
CA LEU A 243 16.17 -8.70 -1.51
C LEU A 243 14.80 -9.35 -1.75
N GLY A 244 14.77 -10.50 -2.44
CA GLY A 244 13.54 -11.22 -2.72
C GLY A 244 12.82 -11.66 -1.44
N ILE A 245 13.52 -12.32 -0.51
CA ILE A 245 12.93 -12.76 0.76
C ILE A 245 12.55 -11.57 1.66
N TYR A 246 13.37 -10.51 1.71
CA TYR A 246 13.07 -9.28 2.42
C TYR A 246 11.78 -8.63 1.89
N ASN A 247 11.69 -8.45 0.56
CA ASN A 247 10.52 -7.83 -0.06
C ASN A 247 9.26 -8.67 0.11
N LEU A 248 9.33 -10.00 0.02
CA LEU A 248 8.20 -10.89 0.29
C LEU A 248 7.66 -10.72 1.71
N GLY A 249 8.56 -10.66 2.71
CA GLY A 249 8.18 -10.44 4.11
C GLY A 249 7.55 -9.06 4.32
N LYS A 250 8.15 -8.01 3.77
CA LYS A 250 7.65 -6.63 3.85
C LYS A 250 6.29 -6.48 3.16
N ASP A 251 6.15 -6.97 1.93
CA ASP A 251 4.91 -6.86 1.16
C ASP A 251 3.74 -7.60 1.83
N LEU A 252 4.00 -8.74 2.47
CA LEU A 252 2.97 -9.48 3.19
C LEU A 252 2.39 -8.64 4.34
N VAL A 253 3.25 -8.03 5.13
CA VAL A 253 2.86 -7.18 6.26
C VAL A 253 2.16 -5.90 5.78
N MET A 254 2.65 -5.28 4.71
CA MET A 254 2.03 -4.08 4.14
C MET A 254 0.60 -4.32 3.61
N LYS A 255 0.28 -5.54 3.16
CA LYS A 255 -1.08 -5.89 2.71
C LYS A 255 -2.11 -5.85 3.83
N ILE A 256 -1.72 -6.01 5.09
CA ILE A 256 -2.63 -5.87 6.23
C ILE A 256 -3.15 -4.43 6.34
N MET A 257 -2.34 -3.45 5.98
CA MET A 257 -2.67 -2.03 6.10
C MET A 257 -3.68 -1.51 5.07
N VAL A 258 -4.18 -2.36 4.19
CA VAL A 258 -5.22 -2.01 3.19
C VAL A 258 -6.50 -1.45 3.83
N ILE A 259 -6.75 -1.74 5.11
CA ILE A 259 -7.88 -1.21 5.88
C ILE A 259 -7.73 0.30 6.17
N ASN A 260 -6.50 0.80 6.31
CA ASN A 260 -6.24 2.18 6.72
C ASN A 260 -6.83 3.23 5.74
N PRO A 261 -6.67 3.12 4.41
CA PRO A 261 -7.27 4.04 3.45
C PRO A 261 -8.80 4.14 3.54
N ILE A 262 -9.48 3.05 3.88
CA ILE A 262 -10.95 3.03 4.03
C ILE A 262 -11.36 3.94 5.18
N ILE A 263 -10.68 3.84 6.32
CA ILE A 263 -10.93 4.67 7.50
C ILE A 263 -10.57 6.13 7.22
N THR A 264 -9.45 6.37 6.55
CA THR A 264 -9.01 7.71 6.14
C THR A 264 -10.06 8.43 5.31
N SER A 265 -10.66 7.75 4.34
CA SER A 265 -11.66 8.34 3.44
C SER A 265 -12.93 8.82 4.17
N VAL A 266 -13.29 8.17 5.27
CA VAL A 266 -14.46 8.54 6.11
C VAL A 266 -14.09 9.60 7.15
N ALA A 267 -12.90 9.48 7.75
CA ALA A 267 -12.48 10.35 8.84
C ALA A 267 -12.08 11.75 8.37
N THR A 268 -11.50 11.91 7.18
CA THR A 268 -11.04 13.22 6.67
C THR A 268 -12.17 14.26 6.62
N PRO A 269 -13.34 14.02 6.00
CA PRO A 269 -14.42 15.00 5.99
C PRO A 269 -15.05 15.23 7.38
N ALA A 270 -14.99 14.24 8.27
CA ALA A 270 -15.47 14.39 9.64
C ALA A 270 -14.58 15.36 10.43
N PHE A 271 -13.25 15.23 10.35
CA PHE A 271 -12.31 16.16 10.99
C PHE A 271 -12.39 17.57 10.41
N ALA A 272 -12.59 17.73 9.11
CA ALA A 272 -12.74 19.04 8.48
C ALA A 272 -13.95 19.85 9.03
N LYS A 273 -15.02 19.15 9.45
CA LYS A 273 -16.21 19.80 10.02
C LYS A 273 -16.05 20.24 11.48
N ILE A 274 -15.06 19.68 12.20
CA ILE A 274 -14.86 19.92 13.64
C ILE A 274 -13.51 20.57 13.94
N GLN A 275 -12.84 21.13 12.93
CA GLN A 275 -11.48 21.66 13.03
C GLN A 275 -11.30 22.75 14.11
N GLU A 276 -12.37 23.45 14.49
CA GLU A 276 -12.36 24.47 15.54
C GLU A 276 -12.54 23.89 16.95
N ASN A 277 -12.96 22.64 17.08
CA ASN A 277 -13.21 21.98 18.36
C ASN A 277 -12.10 20.98 18.70
N VAL A 278 -11.00 21.47 19.27
CA VAL A 278 -9.81 20.66 19.64
C VAL A 278 -10.15 19.50 20.58
N PRO A 279 -10.97 19.67 21.65
CA PRO A 279 -11.35 18.56 22.52
C PRO A 279 -12.10 17.44 21.78
N LEU A 280 -13.01 17.79 20.86
CA LEU A 280 -13.75 16.81 20.05
C LEU A 280 -12.83 16.10 19.06
N MET A 281 -11.91 16.84 18.40
CA MET A 281 -10.88 16.24 17.53
C MET A 281 -10.01 15.24 18.28
N ARG A 282 -9.58 15.58 19.49
CA ARG A 282 -8.80 14.68 20.37
C ARG A 282 -9.54 13.38 20.65
N SER A 283 -10.82 13.49 21.05
CA SER A 283 -11.66 12.33 21.35
C SER A 283 -11.85 11.42 20.12
N ILE A 284 -12.17 12.00 18.96
CA ILE A 284 -12.36 11.25 17.72
C ILE A 284 -11.05 10.62 17.27
N TYR A 285 -9.92 11.33 17.35
CA TYR A 285 -8.60 10.80 17.02
C TYR A 285 -8.26 9.57 17.87
N SER A 286 -8.44 9.65 19.20
CA SER A 286 -8.21 8.52 20.11
C SER A 286 -9.12 7.32 19.80
N LYS A 287 -10.39 7.57 19.43
CA LYS A 287 -11.31 6.51 18.99
C LYS A 287 -10.86 5.83 17.69
N ILE A 288 -10.39 6.59 16.70
CA ILE A 288 -9.87 6.06 15.44
C ILE A 288 -8.61 5.24 15.69
N MET A 289 -7.69 5.72 16.53
CA MET A 289 -6.50 4.97 16.92
C MET A 289 -6.86 3.64 17.59
N ASN A 290 -7.79 3.67 18.55
CA ASN A 290 -8.26 2.46 19.23
C ASN A 290 -8.92 1.48 18.27
N PHE A 291 -9.72 1.96 17.33
CA PHE A 291 -10.35 1.13 16.30
C PHE A 291 -9.33 0.47 15.37
N LEU A 292 -8.36 1.25 14.85
CA LEU A 292 -7.30 0.73 13.97
C LEU A 292 -6.42 -0.29 14.69
N SER A 293 -6.01 0.01 15.93
CA SER A 293 -5.20 -0.93 16.71
C SER A 293 -5.97 -2.21 17.04
N THR A 294 -7.27 -2.12 17.33
CA THR A 294 -8.13 -3.29 17.55
C THR A 294 -8.18 -4.22 16.34
N LEU A 295 -8.16 -3.68 15.13
CA LEU A 295 -8.20 -4.48 13.90
C LEU A 295 -6.82 -4.99 13.47
N ASN A 296 -5.81 -4.14 13.52
CA ASN A 296 -4.49 -4.44 12.96
C ASN A 296 -3.61 -5.26 13.91
N PHE A 297 -3.62 -4.96 15.22
CA PHE A 297 -2.74 -5.60 16.20
C PHE A 297 -2.88 -7.13 16.28
N PRO A 298 -4.09 -7.71 16.31
CA PRO A 298 -4.20 -9.17 16.35
C PRO A 298 -3.62 -9.84 15.11
N ILE A 299 -3.74 -9.21 13.93
CA ILE A 299 -3.20 -9.76 12.68
C ILE A 299 -1.66 -9.69 12.72
N PHE A 300 -1.10 -8.56 13.14
CA PHE A 300 0.35 -8.44 13.29
C PHE A 300 0.89 -9.40 14.37
N ALA A 301 0.18 -9.60 15.47
CA ALA A 301 0.57 -10.55 16.48
C ALA A 301 0.52 -12.01 15.97
N ILE A 302 -0.47 -12.38 15.16
CA ILE A 302 -0.49 -13.68 14.47
C ILE A 302 0.75 -13.82 13.58
N PHE A 303 1.10 -12.81 12.80
CA PHE A 303 2.26 -12.84 11.91
C PHE A 303 3.59 -12.84 12.68
N PHE A 304 3.63 -12.25 13.87
CA PHE A 304 4.79 -12.31 14.74
C PHE A 304 4.97 -13.69 15.39
N ILE A 305 3.92 -14.19 16.02
CA ILE A 305 3.94 -15.44 16.81
C ILE A 305 4.07 -16.64 15.89
N PHE A 306 3.26 -16.67 14.82
CA PHE A 306 3.16 -17.80 13.89
C PHE A 306 3.88 -17.55 12.57
N ALA A 307 4.92 -16.69 12.55
CA ALA A 307 5.65 -16.33 11.33
C ALA A 307 6.10 -17.56 10.52
N ASP A 308 6.64 -18.57 11.19
CA ASP A 308 7.10 -19.80 10.55
C ASP A 308 5.92 -20.58 9.92
N THR A 309 4.83 -20.71 10.65
CA THR A 309 3.60 -21.36 10.16
C THR A 309 3.00 -20.63 8.97
N VAL A 310 2.85 -19.30 9.09
CA VAL A 310 2.32 -18.46 8.02
C VAL A 310 3.20 -18.55 6.77
N THR A 311 4.52 -18.49 6.94
CA THR A 311 5.48 -18.60 5.84
C THR A 311 5.44 -19.97 5.19
N PHE A 312 5.39 -21.05 5.97
CA PHE A 312 5.28 -22.41 5.47
C PHE A 312 4.04 -22.59 4.57
N PHE A 313 2.89 -22.13 5.04
CA PHE A 313 1.64 -22.27 4.27
C PHE A 313 1.62 -21.33 3.05
N LEU A 314 2.07 -20.09 3.16
CA LEU A 314 2.02 -19.12 2.06
C LEU A 314 3.12 -19.33 1.03
N TYR A 315 4.35 -19.64 1.46
CA TYR A 315 5.51 -19.64 0.58
C TYR A 315 6.17 -21.02 0.43
N GLY A 316 5.88 -21.98 1.32
CA GLY A 316 6.46 -23.31 1.32
C GLY A 316 7.85 -23.37 1.97
N GLU A 317 8.40 -24.59 2.06
CA GLU A 317 9.67 -24.85 2.75
C GLU A 317 10.87 -24.10 2.17
N LYS A 318 10.91 -23.89 0.85
CA LYS A 318 12.02 -23.22 0.16
C LYS A 318 12.20 -21.75 0.56
N MET A 319 11.14 -21.13 1.11
CA MET A 319 11.09 -19.71 1.44
C MET A 319 11.00 -19.44 2.97
N MET A 320 11.40 -20.42 3.80
CA MET A 320 11.26 -20.29 5.27
C MET A 320 12.06 -19.11 5.86
N GLU A 321 13.12 -18.67 5.21
CA GLU A 321 13.88 -17.48 5.62
C GLU A 321 13.01 -16.20 5.62
N VAL A 322 11.93 -16.14 4.86
CA VAL A 322 10.96 -15.03 4.85
C VAL A 322 10.31 -14.86 6.24
N ALA A 323 10.19 -15.95 7.04
CA ALA A 323 9.58 -15.90 8.36
C ALA A 323 10.29 -14.91 9.31
N PHE A 324 11.60 -14.80 9.22
CA PHE A 324 12.38 -13.83 9.98
C PHE A 324 11.91 -12.39 9.68
N PHE A 325 11.77 -12.05 8.40
CA PHE A 325 11.34 -10.72 7.97
C PHE A 325 9.86 -10.48 8.30
N VAL A 326 8.99 -11.48 8.13
CA VAL A 326 7.58 -11.40 8.53
C VAL A 326 7.45 -11.07 10.02
N ARG A 327 8.24 -11.74 10.86
CA ARG A 327 8.25 -11.52 12.31
C ARG A 327 8.64 -10.07 12.65
N LEU A 328 9.76 -9.58 12.12
CA LEU A 328 10.23 -8.23 12.41
C LEU A 328 9.34 -7.14 11.80
N PHE A 329 8.90 -7.33 10.54
CA PHE A 329 7.99 -6.36 9.92
C PHE A 329 6.61 -6.35 10.57
N SER A 330 6.19 -7.41 11.26
CA SER A 330 4.96 -7.38 12.06
C SER A 330 5.08 -6.42 13.25
N VAL A 331 6.24 -6.38 13.91
CA VAL A 331 6.52 -5.37 14.95
C VAL A 331 6.56 -3.97 14.34
N TRP A 332 7.28 -3.79 13.24
CA TRP A 332 7.31 -2.53 12.50
C TRP A 332 5.90 -2.07 12.11
N GLY A 333 5.08 -2.97 11.56
CA GLY A 333 3.71 -2.71 11.12
C GLY A 333 2.77 -2.31 12.26
N LEU A 334 2.96 -2.90 13.44
CA LEU A 334 2.20 -2.55 14.64
C LEU A 334 2.35 -1.05 14.97
N PHE A 335 3.57 -0.54 15.02
CA PHE A 335 3.83 0.89 15.29
C PHE A 335 3.44 1.77 14.10
N HIS A 336 3.72 1.35 12.87
CA HIS A 336 3.41 2.09 11.66
C HIS A 336 1.89 2.29 11.45
N SER A 337 1.08 1.28 11.75
CA SER A 337 -0.38 1.34 11.56
C SER A 337 -1.06 2.40 12.42
N VAL A 338 -0.51 2.68 13.59
CA VAL A 338 -1.02 3.66 14.55
C VAL A 338 -0.64 5.10 14.16
N GLY A 339 0.47 5.29 13.44
CA GLY A 339 0.90 6.61 12.94
C GLY A 339 0.00 7.18 11.84
N ASN A 340 -0.64 6.34 11.06
CA ASN A 340 -1.39 6.70 9.85
C ASN A 340 -2.53 7.74 10.05
N PRO A 341 -3.34 7.71 11.14
CA PRO A 341 -4.44 8.67 11.36
C PRO A 341 -4.02 10.14 11.49
N ALA A 342 -2.77 10.44 11.85
CA ALA A 342 -2.34 11.82 11.94
C ALA A 342 -2.18 12.50 10.56
N GLY A 343 -1.96 11.73 9.50
CA GLY A 343 -2.05 12.22 8.13
C GLY A 343 -3.43 12.83 7.83
N ILE A 344 -4.49 12.21 8.35
CA ILE A 344 -5.86 12.70 8.23
C ILE A 344 -6.02 14.07 8.90
N LEU A 345 -5.49 14.23 10.11
CA LEU A 345 -5.53 15.51 10.84
C LEU A 345 -4.84 16.62 10.07
N MET A 346 -3.65 16.34 9.50
CA MET A 346 -2.90 17.33 8.74
C MET A 346 -3.64 17.80 7.49
N VAL A 347 -4.20 16.87 6.74
CA VAL A 347 -4.98 17.18 5.52
C VAL A 347 -6.25 17.97 5.89
N SER A 348 -6.99 17.56 6.91
CA SER A 348 -8.22 18.22 7.33
C SER A 348 -8.01 19.60 7.95
N LEU A 349 -6.85 19.84 8.57
CA LEU A 349 -6.46 21.15 9.12
C LEU A 349 -5.71 22.04 8.11
N GLY A 350 -5.52 21.58 6.88
CA GLY A 350 -4.73 22.31 5.87
C GLY A 350 -3.24 22.45 6.19
N ARG A 351 -2.71 21.68 7.17
CA ARG A 351 -1.33 21.76 7.65
C ARG A 351 -0.40 20.82 6.86
N THR A 352 -0.45 20.94 5.54
CA THR A 352 0.41 20.17 4.62
C THR A 352 1.90 20.50 4.77
N ASP A 353 2.21 21.70 5.29
CA ASP A 353 3.57 22.13 5.65
C ASP A 353 4.20 21.20 6.70
N VAL A 354 3.44 20.79 7.70
CA VAL A 354 3.89 19.88 8.76
C VAL A 354 4.08 18.47 8.20
N SER A 355 3.17 18.00 7.34
CA SER A 355 3.30 16.71 6.66
C SER A 355 4.57 16.64 5.83
N PHE A 356 4.82 17.64 5.01
CA PHE A 356 6.02 17.70 4.15
C PHE A 356 7.32 17.66 4.96
N ARG A 357 7.42 18.48 6.02
CA ARG A 357 8.60 18.48 6.91
C ARG A 357 8.82 17.11 7.57
N TRP A 358 7.76 16.47 8.02
CA TRP A 358 7.83 15.15 8.61
C TRP A 358 8.33 14.10 7.61
N THR A 359 7.74 14.07 6.41
CA THR A 359 8.17 13.14 5.36
C THR A 359 9.64 13.37 5.01
N ALA A 360 10.09 14.62 4.89
CA ALA A 360 11.49 14.93 4.62
C ALA A 360 12.43 14.39 5.73
N ILE A 361 12.10 14.61 7.01
CA ILE A 361 12.87 14.06 8.14
C ILE A 361 12.90 12.54 8.07
N ARG A 362 11.75 11.90 7.83
CA ARG A 362 11.63 10.46 7.74
C ARG A 362 12.50 9.87 6.63
N VAL A 363 12.46 10.46 5.42
CA VAL A 363 13.31 10.04 4.29
C VAL A 363 14.77 10.04 4.67
N VAL A 364 15.25 11.16 5.27
CA VAL A 364 16.65 11.30 5.65
C VAL A 364 17.04 10.27 6.73
N CYS A 365 16.22 10.11 7.78
CA CYS A 365 16.50 9.15 8.83
C CYS A 365 16.52 7.71 8.31
N VAL A 366 15.53 7.32 7.49
CA VAL A 366 15.48 5.98 6.89
C VAL A 366 16.68 5.75 5.98
N ALA A 367 17.03 6.72 5.12
CA ALA A 367 18.17 6.61 4.22
C ALA A 367 19.50 6.46 4.97
N ILE A 368 19.75 7.28 5.99
CA ILE A 368 20.97 7.22 6.79
C ILE A 368 21.05 5.89 7.55
N THR A 369 19.95 5.50 8.24
CA THR A 369 19.90 4.24 9.00
C THR A 369 20.14 3.04 8.08
N THR A 370 19.49 3.00 6.92
CA THR A 370 19.65 1.92 5.95
C THR A 370 21.08 1.91 5.39
N MET A 371 21.65 3.08 5.06
CA MET A 371 23.01 3.19 4.50
C MET A 371 24.06 2.70 5.50
N ILE A 372 23.94 3.06 6.78
CA ILE A 372 24.85 2.59 7.84
C ILE A 372 24.69 1.08 8.02
N ALA A 373 23.46 0.60 8.11
CA ALA A 373 23.16 -0.81 8.36
C ALA A 373 23.49 -1.73 7.17
N CYS A 374 23.52 -1.24 5.94
CA CYS A 374 23.95 -2.02 4.76
C CYS A 374 25.41 -2.49 4.80
N HIS A 375 26.25 -1.89 5.65
CA HIS A 375 27.62 -2.34 5.87
C HIS A 375 27.77 -3.44 6.94
N THR A 376 26.65 -3.91 7.49
CA THR A 376 26.60 -4.97 8.48
C THR A 376 25.89 -6.20 7.94
N THR A 377 24.86 -6.70 8.62
CA THR A 377 24.05 -7.84 8.16
C THR A 377 22.62 -7.40 7.85
N ILE A 378 21.90 -8.19 7.05
CA ILE A 378 20.50 -7.88 6.71
C ILE A 378 19.58 -7.93 7.94
N GLU A 379 19.91 -8.77 8.91
CA GLU A 379 19.21 -8.85 10.18
C GLU A 379 19.37 -7.54 10.96
N THR A 380 20.61 -7.04 11.08
CA THR A 380 20.90 -5.76 11.76
C THR A 380 20.17 -4.60 11.08
N LEU A 381 20.13 -4.58 9.74
CA LEU A 381 19.38 -3.60 8.97
C LEU A 381 17.89 -3.65 9.31
N THR A 382 17.33 -4.85 9.37
CA THR A 382 15.89 -5.02 9.66
C THR A 382 15.56 -4.63 11.10
N TYR A 383 16.42 -4.99 12.08
CA TYR A 383 16.28 -4.52 13.46
C TYR A 383 16.36 -2.99 13.55
N ALA A 384 17.34 -2.38 12.87
CA ALA A 384 17.48 -0.92 12.86
C ALA A 384 16.23 -0.20 12.33
N GLN A 385 15.59 -0.76 11.29
CA GLN A 385 14.32 -0.22 10.76
C GLN A 385 13.18 -0.35 11.77
N VAL A 386 13.09 -1.46 12.51
CA VAL A 386 12.07 -1.63 13.57
C VAL A 386 12.30 -0.62 14.69
N VAL A 387 13.54 -0.46 15.18
CA VAL A 387 13.89 0.50 16.22
C VAL A 387 13.59 1.93 15.76
N LEU A 388 13.91 2.26 14.51
CA LEU A 388 13.62 3.57 13.94
C LEU A 388 12.11 3.84 13.88
N GLU A 389 11.28 2.86 13.53
CA GLU A 389 9.82 3.02 13.51
C GLU A 389 9.23 3.21 14.93
N VAL A 390 9.79 2.52 15.92
CA VAL A 390 9.44 2.77 17.34
C VAL A 390 9.79 4.20 17.73
N ALA A 391 10.97 4.69 17.35
CA ALA A 391 11.37 6.08 17.59
C ALA A 391 10.43 7.07 16.86
N PHE A 392 10.03 6.76 15.62
CA PHE A 392 9.08 7.57 14.86
C PHE A 392 7.69 7.60 15.52
N PHE A 393 7.24 6.54 16.14
CA PHE A 393 5.97 6.53 16.88
C PHE A 393 5.92 7.63 17.96
N PHE A 394 6.98 7.77 18.75
CA PHE A 394 7.07 8.82 19.80
C PHE A 394 7.33 10.20 19.19
N ALA A 395 8.19 10.30 18.17
CA ALA A 395 8.47 11.56 17.49
C ALA A 395 7.20 12.10 16.80
N TYR A 396 6.41 11.24 16.19
CA TYR A 396 5.13 11.55 15.56
C TYR A 396 4.12 12.13 16.56
N TRP A 397 3.98 11.45 17.71
CA TRP A 397 3.19 12.01 18.82
C TRP A 397 3.66 13.42 19.19
N ARG A 398 4.96 13.62 19.45
CA ARG A 398 5.49 14.91 19.93
C ARG A 398 5.41 16.02 18.90
N MET A 399 5.77 15.72 17.65
CA MET A 399 5.91 16.73 16.60
C MET A 399 4.60 17.10 15.94
N MET A 400 3.62 16.18 15.92
CA MET A 400 2.36 16.35 15.20
C MET A 400 1.16 16.31 16.14
N ILE A 401 0.90 15.19 16.78
CA ILE A 401 -0.36 14.95 17.48
C ILE A 401 -0.49 15.90 18.67
N TYR A 402 0.57 16.02 19.47
CA TYR A 402 0.56 16.97 20.59
C TYR A 402 0.41 18.42 20.13
N LYS A 403 1.06 18.82 19.03
CA LYS A 403 0.95 20.18 18.51
C LYS A 403 -0.42 20.50 17.88
N LEU A 404 -1.06 19.53 17.23
CA LEU A 404 -2.32 19.75 16.49
C LEU A 404 -3.56 19.61 17.37
N VAL A 405 -3.59 18.59 18.23
CA VAL A 405 -4.79 18.27 19.04
C VAL A 405 -4.50 18.27 20.55
N GLN A 406 -3.28 18.60 20.98
CA GLN A 406 -2.84 18.67 22.37
C GLN A 406 -3.13 17.38 23.17
N LEU A 407 -3.01 16.20 22.51
CA LEU A 407 -3.24 14.91 23.14
C LEU A 407 -2.05 14.55 24.03
N PRO A 408 -2.22 14.38 25.37
CA PRO A 408 -1.14 13.95 26.26
C PRO A 408 -0.59 12.57 25.90
N LEU A 409 0.67 12.30 26.22
CA LEU A 409 1.29 10.98 25.94
C LEU A 409 0.54 9.83 26.62
N GLY A 410 0.06 10.05 27.85
CA GLY A 410 -0.73 9.06 28.58
C GLY A 410 -1.98 8.64 27.81
N ASP A 411 -2.77 9.60 27.33
CA ASP A 411 -4.00 9.34 26.56
C ASP A 411 -3.69 8.72 25.20
N TYR A 412 -2.58 9.15 24.56
CA TYR A 412 -2.09 8.57 23.30
C TYR A 412 -1.74 7.10 23.47
N LEU A 413 -0.98 6.74 24.51
CA LEU A 413 -0.65 5.35 24.82
C LEU A 413 -1.87 4.55 25.28
N GLN A 414 -2.77 5.15 26.07
CA GLN A 414 -4.00 4.52 26.52
C GLN A 414 -4.92 4.14 25.35
N SER A 415 -4.90 4.93 24.26
CA SER A 415 -5.69 4.64 23.06
C SER A 415 -5.31 3.31 22.40
N VAL A 416 -4.07 2.83 22.59
CA VAL A 416 -3.58 1.56 22.03
C VAL A 416 -3.30 0.49 23.09
N ALA A 417 -3.34 0.86 24.38
CA ALA A 417 -2.94 -0.02 25.47
C ALA A 417 -3.82 -1.29 25.56
N PHE A 418 -5.14 -1.13 25.50
CA PHE A 418 -6.04 -2.28 25.63
C PHE A 418 -5.85 -3.30 24.48
N PRO A 419 -5.85 -2.92 23.17
CA PRO A 419 -5.52 -3.83 22.10
C PRO A 419 -4.14 -4.49 22.27
N PHE A 420 -3.14 -3.74 22.75
CA PHE A 420 -1.80 -4.27 23.01
C PHE A 420 -1.79 -5.34 24.12
N PHE A 421 -2.42 -5.07 25.26
CA PHE A 421 -2.51 -6.06 26.34
C PHE A 421 -3.36 -7.28 25.92
N ALA A 422 -4.41 -7.07 25.12
CA ALA A 422 -5.24 -8.16 24.64
C ALA A 422 -4.46 -9.13 23.74
N ILE A 423 -3.56 -8.64 22.85
CA ILE A 423 -2.70 -9.51 22.05
C ILE A 423 -1.69 -10.28 22.90
N VAL A 424 -1.12 -9.64 23.94
CA VAL A 424 -0.17 -10.30 24.86
C VAL A 424 -0.87 -11.40 25.63
N ILE A 425 -2.03 -11.14 26.21
CA ILE A 425 -2.80 -12.15 26.96
C ILE A 425 -3.24 -13.31 26.05
N ALA A 426 -3.72 -13.01 24.81
CA ALA A 426 -4.10 -14.02 23.84
C ALA A 426 -2.89 -14.88 23.38
N ALA A 427 -1.68 -14.35 23.44
CA ALA A 427 -0.46 -15.07 23.08
C ALA A 427 -0.05 -16.11 24.13
N ILE A 428 -0.44 -15.96 25.43
CA ILE A 428 -0.01 -16.85 26.52
C ILE A 428 -0.42 -18.31 26.27
N PRO A 429 -1.72 -18.64 26.06
CA PRO A 429 -2.11 -20.02 25.79
C PRO A 429 -1.46 -20.59 24.52
N CYS A 430 -1.23 -19.73 23.54
CA CYS A 430 -0.57 -20.14 22.30
C CYS A 430 0.90 -20.51 22.52
N GLY A 431 1.61 -19.73 23.32
CA GLY A 431 2.99 -20.03 23.71
C GLY A 431 3.09 -21.37 24.45
N VAL A 432 2.18 -21.63 25.38
CA VAL A 432 2.09 -22.93 26.07
C VAL A 432 1.86 -24.05 25.08
N PHE A 433 0.93 -23.91 24.15
CA PHE A 433 0.65 -24.93 23.14
C PHE A 433 1.86 -25.22 22.23
N MET A 434 2.65 -24.18 21.89
CA MET A 434 3.87 -24.34 21.08
C MET A 434 4.95 -25.17 21.77
N LEU A 435 4.98 -25.26 23.11
CA LEU A 435 5.91 -26.11 23.82
C LEU A 435 5.61 -27.61 23.62
N PHE A 436 4.34 -27.96 23.35
CA PHE A 436 3.92 -29.35 23.18
C PHE A 436 3.96 -29.82 21.73
N THR A 437 3.84 -28.91 20.75
CA THR A 437 3.85 -29.31 19.35
C THR A 437 4.46 -28.23 18.45
N ARG A 438 5.35 -28.67 17.57
CA ARG A 438 5.98 -27.85 16.51
C ARG A 438 5.37 -28.12 15.13
N ASN A 439 4.34 -28.99 15.04
CA ASN A 439 3.71 -29.29 13.77
C ASN A 439 2.96 -28.08 13.22
N TYR A 440 3.30 -27.62 12.02
CA TYR A 440 2.66 -26.49 11.37
C TYR A 440 1.15 -26.65 11.19
N TYR A 441 0.67 -27.86 10.93
CA TYR A 441 -0.78 -28.13 10.81
C TYR A 441 -1.50 -27.95 12.15
N ALA A 442 -0.90 -28.38 13.25
CA ALA A 442 -1.46 -28.16 14.58
C ALA A 442 -1.47 -26.68 14.97
N GLN A 443 -0.52 -25.89 14.48
CA GLN A 443 -0.47 -24.46 14.71
C GLN A 443 -1.65 -23.69 14.07
N ILE A 444 -2.34 -24.24 13.05
CA ILE A 444 -3.58 -23.63 12.54
C ILE A 444 -4.66 -23.62 13.64
N GLY A 445 -4.78 -24.71 14.39
CA GLY A 445 -5.69 -24.77 15.55
C GLY A 445 -5.30 -23.75 16.63
N ASN A 446 -4.00 -23.56 16.82
CA ASN A 446 -3.48 -22.59 17.77
C ASN A 446 -3.79 -21.13 17.35
N ILE A 447 -3.71 -20.81 16.04
CA ILE A 447 -4.15 -19.51 15.51
C ILE A 447 -5.65 -19.28 15.79
N ALA A 448 -6.48 -20.31 15.66
CA ALA A 448 -7.91 -20.23 15.99
C ALA A 448 -8.13 -19.97 17.49
N ILE A 449 -7.37 -20.64 18.36
CA ILE A 449 -7.41 -20.39 19.82
C ILE A 449 -7.05 -18.94 20.11
N TYR A 450 -5.96 -18.44 19.51
CA TYR A 450 -5.56 -17.03 19.65
C TYR A 450 -6.70 -16.07 19.27
N ALA A 451 -7.31 -16.28 18.10
CA ALA A 451 -8.40 -15.44 17.62
C ALA A 451 -9.63 -15.46 18.56
N ILE A 452 -9.99 -16.65 19.07
CA ILE A 452 -11.10 -16.82 20.01
C ILE A 452 -10.82 -16.08 21.31
N VAL A 453 -9.63 -16.25 21.89
CA VAL A 453 -9.24 -15.57 23.14
C VAL A 453 -9.23 -14.06 22.97
N TYR A 454 -8.67 -13.57 21.87
CA TYR A 454 -8.66 -12.14 21.57
C TYR A 454 -10.07 -11.55 21.47
N VAL A 455 -10.96 -12.18 20.71
CA VAL A 455 -12.36 -11.76 20.56
C VAL A 455 -13.11 -11.83 21.90
N ALA A 456 -12.90 -12.91 22.67
CA ALA A 456 -13.50 -13.07 23.99
C ALA A 456 -13.09 -11.92 24.94
N MET A 457 -11.82 -11.50 24.94
CA MET A 457 -11.34 -10.37 25.73
C MET A 457 -12.13 -9.08 25.39
N PHE A 458 -12.37 -8.81 24.11
CA PHE A 458 -13.18 -7.65 23.71
C PHE A 458 -14.65 -7.79 24.11
N MET A 459 -15.22 -8.99 23.99
CA MET A 459 -16.62 -9.24 24.40
C MET A 459 -16.82 -9.07 25.91
N VAL A 460 -15.80 -9.40 26.71
CA VAL A 460 -15.89 -9.28 28.17
C VAL A 460 -15.61 -7.86 28.66
N PHE A 461 -14.50 -7.23 28.19
CA PHE A 461 -13.98 -5.99 28.75
C PHE A 461 -14.38 -4.74 27.97
N ARG A 462 -14.84 -4.84 26.73
CA ARG A 462 -15.15 -3.71 25.86
C ARG A 462 -16.49 -3.86 25.12
N ARG A 463 -17.51 -4.34 25.82
CA ARG A 463 -18.87 -4.55 25.25
C ARG A 463 -19.45 -3.26 24.65
N ASP A 464 -19.21 -2.12 25.26
CA ASP A 464 -19.71 -0.83 24.78
C ASP A 464 -19.05 -0.42 23.47
N PHE A 465 -17.74 -0.66 23.31
CA PHE A 465 -17.01 -0.43 22.07
C PHE A 465 -17.57 -1.29 20.92
N ILE A 466 -17.89 -2.56 21.18
CA ILE A 466 -18.49 -3.47 20.18
C ILE A 466 -19.89 -2.95 19.81
N LYS A 467 -20.72 -2.57 20.79
CA LYS A 467 -22.06 -2.02 20.54
C LYS A 467 -22.00 -0.71 19.74
N GLU A 468 -21.09 0.21 20.10
CA GLU A 468 -20.89 1.47 19.39
C GLU A 468 -20.43 1.23 17.94
N THR A 469 -19.47 0.32 17.75
CA THR A 469 -18.97 -0.05 16.42
C THR A 469 -20.07 -0.73 15.59
N TRP A 470 -20.83 -1.64 16.18
CA TRP A 470 -21.95 -2.31 15.54
C TRP A 470 -23.06 -1.34 15.14
N THR A 471 -23.40 -0.40 16.02
CA THR A 471 -24.39 0.64 15.71
C THR A 471 -23.92 1.58 14.60
N MET A 472 -22.62 1.91 14.53
CA MET A 472 -22.05 2.70 13.43
C MET A 472 -22.14 1.95 12.09
N LEU A 473 -21.88 0.64 12.08
CA LEU A 473 -21.94 -0.19 10.87
C LEU A 473 -23.37 -0.51 10.42
N CYS A 474 -24.30 -0.69 11.37
CA CYS A 474 -25.68 -1.09 11.08
C CYS A 474 -26.62 0.12 10.88
N LYS A 475 -26.35 1.29 11.49
CA LYS A 475 -27.23 2.49 11.41
C LYS A 475 -27.23 3.16 10.03
N ASN A 476 -26.36 2.74 9.12
CA ASN A 476 -26.38 3.15 7.70
C ASN A 476 -27.36 2.34 6.83
N LYS A 477 -28.25 1.55 7.44
CA LYS A 477 -29.27 0.78 6.71
C LYS A 477 -30.67 1.42 6.66
N ASN A 478 -30.85 2.59 7.33
CA ASN A 478 -32.11 3.36 7.26
C ASN A 478 -31.91 4.74 6.62
#